data_59802e2714ce42af4102afcc9f58095d
#
_entry.id   59802e2714ce42af4102afcc9f58095d
#
_cell.length_a   1.000
_cell.length_b   1.000
_cell.length_c   1.000
_cell.angle_alpha   90.00
_cell.angle_beta   90.00
_cell.angle_gamma   90.00
#
_symmetry.space_group_name_H-M   'P 1'
#
loop_
_entity.id
_entity.type
_entity.pdbx_description
1 polymer ?
#
loop_
_entity_poly.entity_id
_entity_poly.type
_entity_poly.pdbx_seq_one_letter_code
_entity_poly.pdbx_strand_id
1 'polypeptide(L)'
;SSLRLLGSVGEPINPEAWMWYYENIGSSRCPIVDTFWQTETGGHAITPLPGATSLVPGSCTLPFPGIDIAVVDETGKDVPWGTGGLLVIKKPWPSMIRTIYNDPERYKSSYYPIDLGGTTYLAGDGAIRDTKTGFFTIMGRIDDVLNVSGHRLGTMEIESALVSNPLVAEAAVVGKPHDIKGESVVAYVVLKGARPEGEAAKQIVAQLRD
;
A
#
# COMPACT_ATOMS: atom_id res chain seq x y z
N SER A 1 9.40 27.75 10.73
CA SER A 1 8.92 27.34 9.41
C SER A 1 7.52 27.89 9.16
N SER A 2 7.22 28.35 7.94
CA SER A 2 5.88 28.77 7.49
C SER A 2 4.99 27.59 7.06
N LEU A 3 5.53 26.37 7.07
CA LEU A 3 4.78 25.15 6.74
C LEU A 3 3.61 24.97 7.72
N ARG A 4 2.45 24.64 7.19
CA ARG A 4 1.22 24.37 7.95
C ARG A 4 0.73 22.96 7.75
N LEU A 5 1.10 22.33 6.64
CA LEU A 5 0.62 21.05 6.20
C LEU A 5 1.73 20.36 5.42
N LEU A 6 1.82 19.06 5.52
CA LEU A 6 2.68 18.19 4.72
C LEU A 6 1.81 17.25 3.89
N GLY A 7 2.36 16.68 2.83
CA GLY A 7 1.66 15.68 2.02
C GLY A 7 2.58 14.52 1.66
N SER A 8 1.98 13.35 1.51
CA SER A 8 2.62 12.15 0.95
C SER A 8 1.70 11.52 -0.05
N VAL A 9 2.22 11.16 -1.22
CA VAL A 9 1.45 10.62 -2.34
C VAL A 9 2.36 9.87 -3.32
N GLY A 10 1.78 9.00 -4.12
CA GLY A 10 2.47 8.27 -5.18
C GLY A 10 2.74 6.82 -4.80
N GLU A 11 3.32 6.59 -3.64
CA GLU A 11 3.53 5.27 -3.06
C GLU A 11 3.11 5.29 -1.58
N PRO A 12 2.73 4.13 -1.00
CA PRO A 12 2.49 4.04 0.43
C PRO A 12 3.72 4.46 1.22
N ILE A 13 3.53 5.30 2.24
CA ILE A 13 4.63 5.74 3.11
C ILE A 13 4.79 4.78 4.28
N ASN A 14 6.03 4.36 4.53
CA ASN A 14 6.38 3.60 5.72
C ASN A 14 6.06 4.39 7.00
N PRO A 15 5.47 3.78 8.05
CA PRO A 15 5.16 4.47 9.31
C PRO A 15 6.36 5.17 9.96
N GLU A 16 7.55 4.60 9.92
CA GLU A 16 8.76 5.23 10.47
C GLU A 16 9.19 6.46 9.65
N ALA A 17 9.13 6.35 8.31
CA ALA A 17 9.38 7.49 7.42
C ALA A 17 8.33 8.60 7.62
N TRP A 18 7.07 8.23 7.85
CA TRP A 18 6.00 9.14 8.18
C TRP A 18 6.30 9.90 9.49
N MET A 19 6.71 9.17 10.55
CA MET A 19 7.07 9.77 11.84
C MET A 19 8.29 10.68 11.71
N TRP A 20 9.33 10.24 10.98
CA TRP A 20 10.50 11.07 10.71
C TRP A 20 10.12 12.38 9.99
N TYR A 21 9.24 12.28 8.98
CA TYR A 21 8.74 13.42 8.21
C TYR A 21 7.94 14.38 9.09
N TYR A 22 7.07 13.84 9.95
CA TYR A 22 6.30 14.60 10.91
C TYR A 22 7.18 15.38 11.90
N GLU A 23 8.16 14.71 12.48
CA GLU A 23 9.03 15.30 13.52
C GLU A 23 10.03 16.29 12.93
N ASN A 24 10.75 15.91 11.88
CA ASN A 24 11.88 16.69 11.37
C ASN A 24 11.46 17.80 10.40
N ILE A 25 10.53 17.54 9.51
CA ILE A 25 10.05 18.53 8.54
C ILE A 25 8.83 19.26 9.07
N GLY A 26 7.90 18.52 9.66
CA GLY A 26 6.66 19.03 10.24
C GLY A 26 6.83 19.75 11.59
N SER A 27 8.00 19.61 12.24
CA SER A 27 8.26 20.12 13.59
C SER A 27 7.21 19.64 14.60
N SER A 28 6.77 18.41 14.49
CA SER A 28 5.74 17.74 15.31
C SER A 28 4.42 18.52 15.43
N ARG A 29 4.09 19.36 14.44
CA ARG A 29 2.87 20.19 14.43
C ARG A 29 2.11 20.19 13.11
N CYS A 30 2.80 19.98 11.98
CA CYS A 30 2.15 19.97 10.68
C CYS A 30 1.49 18.60 10.44
N PRO A 31 0.18 18.54 10.21
CA PRO A 31 -0.45 17.29 9.82
C PRO A 31 0.11 16.79 8.47
N ILE A 32 0.21 15.47 8.31
CA ILE A 32 0.59 14.83 7.06
C ILE A 32 -0.68 14.32 6.38
N VAL A 33 -0.95 14.80 5.18
CA VAL A 33 -2.02 14.32 4.31
C VAL A 33 -1.47 13.20 3.46
N ASP A 34 -1.63 11.98 3.93
CA ASP A 34 -1.26 10.76 3.21
C ASP A 34 -2.41 10.37 2.29
N THR A 35 -2.16 10.41 0.99
CA THR A 35 -3.22 10.37 -0.02
C THR A 35 -3.06 9.19 -0.96
N PHE A 36 -4.11 8.41 -1.10
CA PHE A 36 -4.25 7.48 -2.21
C PHE A 36 -5.04 8.12 -3.35
N TRP A 37 -4.44 8.11 -4.51
CA TRP A 37 -5.08 8.48 -5.78
C TRP A 37 -4.35 7.81 -6.94
N GLN A 38 -4.96 7.83 -8.10
CA GLN A 38 -4.37 7.36 -9.35
C GLN A 38 -4.65 8.37 -10.44
N THR A 39 -3.88 8.35 -11.54
CA THR A 39 -4.19 9.13 -12.74
C THR A 39 -5.63 8.88 -13.18
N GLU A 40 -6.08 7.65 -13.08
CA GLU A 40 -7.41 7.16 -13.42
C GLU A 40 -8.51 7.67 -12.51
N THR A 41 -8.20 7.99 -11.26
CA THR A 41 -9.20 8.56 -10.35
C THR A 41 -9.42 10.05 -10.59
N GLY A 42 -8.46 10.73 -11.24
CA GLY A 42 -8.53 12.15 -11.57
C GLY A 42 -8.54 13.09 -10.37
N GLY A 43 -8.38 12.55 -9.16
CA GLY A 43 -8.36 13.26 -7.88
C GLY A 43 -8.22 12.31 -6.71
N HIS A 44 -8.22 12.85 -5.50
CA HIS A 44 -8.07 12.09 -4.27
C HIS A 44 -9.20 11.07 -4.10
N ALA A 45 -8.84 9.81 -3.84
CA ALA A 45 -9.81 8.74 -3.57
C ALA A 45 -9.89 8.42 -2.07
N ILE A 46 -8.76 8.35 -1.38
CA ILE A 46 -8.68 8.17 0.07
C ILE A 46 -7.67 9.19 0.61
N THR A 47 -8.06 9.98 1.60
CA THR A 47 -7.19 11.02 2.14
C THR A 47 -7.74 11.57 3.45
N PRO A 48 -6.91 11.85 4.46
CA PRO A 48 -7.37 12.54 5.66
C PRO A 48 -7.72 14.00 5.35
N LEU A 49 -8.74 14.49 6.03
CA LEU A 49 -9.09 15.91 6.03
C LEU A 49 -8.46 16.57 7.27
N PRO A 50 -7.47 17.45 7.11
CA PRO A 50 -6.80 18.11 8.23
C PRO A 50 -7.79 18.80 9.17
N GLY A 51 -7.67 18.53 10.46
CA GLY A 51 -8.57 19.06 11.49
C GLY A 51 -9.89 18.29 11.67
N ALA A 52 -10.23 17.38 10.76
CA ALA A 52 -11.43 16.55 10.84
C ALA A 52 -11.14 15.06 10.98
N THR A 53 -10.03 14.58 10.41
CA THR A 53 -9.64 13.17 10.43
C THR A 53 -8.41 12.98 11.32
N SER A 54 -8.45 12.02 12.24
CA SER A 54 -7.27 11.60 12.99
C SER A 54 -6.25 10.98 12.03
N LEU A 55 -4.97 11.28 12.22
CA LEU A 55 -3.89 10.77 11.37
C LEU A 55 -3.30 9.50 12.00
N VAL A 56 -3.00 8.54 11.13
CA VAL A 56 -2.33 7.29 11.50
C VAL A 56 -1.15 7.09 10.54
N PRO A 57 0.08 6.94 11.05
CA PRO A 57 1.25 6.71 10.23
C PRO A 57 1.06 5.52 9.27
N GLY A 58 1.32 5.73 7.98
CA GLY A 58 1.17 4.72 6.94
C GLY A 58 -0.27 4.44 6.49
N SER A 59 -1.26 5.22 6.96
CA SER A 59 -2.66 5.07 6.53
C SER A 59 -3.15 6.30 5.80
N CYS A 60 -3.75 6.09 4.63
CA CYS A 60 -4.47 7.14 3.90
C CYS A 60 -5.86 7.45 4.48
N THR A 61 -6.28 6.74 5.53
CA THR A 61 -7.46 6.96 6.38
C THR A 61 -8.81 6.68 5.71
N LEU A 62 -9.62 7.70 5.44
CA LEU A 62 -11.01 7.54 4.99
C LEU A 62 -11.17 7.90 3.50
N PRO A 63 -12.15 7.29 2.82
CA PRO A 63 -12.54 7.71 1.48
C PRO A 63 -12.88 9.20 1.46
N PHE A 64 -12.45 9.86 0.37
CA PHE A 64 -12.84 11.24 0.13
C PHE A 64 -14.37 11.33 -0.01
N PRO A 65 -15.02 12.38 0.50
CA PRO A 65 -16.48 12.51 0.42
C PRO A 65 -17.02 12.33 -0.99
N GLY A 66 -17.94 11.38 -1.16
CA GLY A 66 -18.53 11.03 -2.45
C GLY A 66 -17.86 9.85 -3.17
N ILE A 67 -16.76 9.31 -2.66
CA ILE A 67 -16.10 8.12 -3.21
C ILE A 67 -16.49 6.89 -2.40
N ASP A 68 -17.10 5.89 -3.03
CA ASP A 68 -17.58 4.66 -2.39
C ASP A 68 -16.54 3.53 -2.55
N ILE A 69 -15.64 3.43 -1.57
CA ILE A 69 -14.51 2.49 -1.58
C ILE A 69 -14.77 1.27 -0.72
N ALA A 70 -14.35 0.11 -1.21
CA ALA A 70 -14.38 -1.14 -0.47
C ALA A 70 -13.10 -1.95 -0.69
N VAL A 71 -12.88 -2.91 0.22
CA VAL A 71 -11.91 -3.99 0.05
C VAL A 71 -12.70 -5.27 -0.18
N VAL A 72 -12.43 -5.95 -1.30
CA VAL A 72 -13.17 -7.12 -1.74
C VAL A 72 -12.24 -8.31 -1.99
N ASP A 73 -12.82 -9.50 -2.02
CA ASP A 73 -12.14 -10.70 -2.50
C ASP A 73 -12.14 -10.76 -4.04
N GLU A 74 -11.57 -11.83 -4.60
CA GLU A 74 -11.48 -12.06 -6.05
C GLU A 74 -12.84 -12.23 -6.74
N THR A 75 -13.90 -12.48 -5.97
CA THR A 75 -15.29 -12.60 -6.46
C THR A 75 -16.06 -11.28 -6.39
N GLY A 76 -15.43 -10.21 -5.89
CA GLY A 76 -16.06 -8.90 -5.70
C GLY A 76 -16.91 -8.78 -4.42
N LYS A 77 -16.85 -9.76 -3.51
CA LYS A 77 -17.52 -9.71 -2.22
C LYS A 77 -16.68 -8.98 -1.18
N ASP A 78 -17.32 -8.13 -0.38
CA ASP A 78 -16.64 -7.41 0.71
C ASP A 78 -15.99 -8.38 1.69
N VAL A 79 -14.72 -8.14 1.99
CA VAL A 79 -14.01 -8.88 3.03
C VAL A 79 -14.26 -8.28 4.41
N PRO A 80 -14.18 -9.07 5.49
CA PRO A 80 -14.23 -8.52 6.85
C PRO A 80 -13.12 -7.49 7.08
N TRP A 81 -13.40 -6.47 7.88
CA TRP A 81 -12.38 -5.52 8.31
C TRP A 81 -11.22 -6.25 9.01
N GLY A 82 -10.00 -5.83 8.76
CA GLY A 82 -8.79 -6.51 9.19
C GLY A 82 -8.28 -7.57 8.22
N THR A 83 -9.01 -7.82 7.13
CA THR A 83 -8.59 -8.74 6.06
C THR A 83 -8.13 -7.95 4.84
N GLY A 84 -6.97 -8.31 4.29
CA GLY A 84 -6.47 -7.74 3.04
C GLY A 84 -7.26 -8.24 1.82
N GLY A 85 -7.40 -7.39 0.82
CA GLY A 85 -8.10 -7.72 -0.42
C GLY A 85 -7.83 -6.72 -1.52
N LEU A 86 -8.64 -6.77 -2.58
CA LEU A 86 -8.59 -5.88 -3.72
C LEU A 86 -9.26 -4.55 -3.38
N LEU A 87 -8.59 -3.44 -3.66
CA LEU A 87 -9.17 -2.11 -3.52
C LEU A 87 -10.08 -1.82 -4.71
N VAL A 88 -11.33 -1.48 -4.44
CA VAL A 88 -12.31 -1.15 -5.48
C VAL A 88 -13.09 0.11 -5.16
N ILE A 89 -13.58 0.79 -6.21
CA ILE A 89 -14.55 1.88 -6.10
C ILE A 89 -15.87 1.38 -6.68
N LYS A 90 -16.90 1.32 -5.84
CA LYS A 90 -18.17 0.68 -6.19
C LYS A 90 -19.11 1.52 -7.05
N LYS A 91 -18.94 2.84 -7.01
CA LYS A 91 -19.81 3.77 -7.74
C LYS A 91 -19.02 4.75 -8.59
N PRO A 92 -19.55 5.14 -9.75
CA PRO A 92 -18.95 6.20 -10.54
C PRO A 92 -18.79 7.50 -9.75
N TRP A 93 -17.74 8.24 -10.05
CA TRP A 93 -17.45 9.56 -9.48
C TRP A 93 -17.08 10.55 -10.60
N PRO A 94 -17.20 11.88 -10.39
CA PRO A 94 -17.11 12.88 -11.46
C PRO A 94 -15.79 12.89 -12.23
N SER A 95 -14.66 12.62 -11.56
CA SER A 95 -13.31 12.71 -12.15
C SER A 95 -12.75 11.36 -12.63
N MET A 96 -13.56 10.30 -12.65
CA MET A 96 -13.10 8.98 -13.08
C MET A 96 -12.64 8.95 -14.54
N ILE A 97 -11.68 8.07 -14.83
CA ILE A 97 -11.26 7.76 -16.19
C ILE A 97 -12.47 7.33 -17.04
N ARG A 98 -12.54 7.78 -18.29
CA ARG A 98 -13.65 7.47 -19.20
C ARG A 98 -13.29 6.45 -20.27
N THR A 99 -12.02 6.39 -20.64
CA THR A 99 -11.50 5.46 -21.64
C THR A 99 -9.97 5.50 -21.69
N ILE A 100 -9.37 4.52 -22.37
CA ILE A 100 -7.99 4.59 -22.84
C ILE A 100 -8.02 4.97 -24.33
N TYR A 101 -7.16 5.90 -24.73
CA TYR A 101 -7.09 6.37 -26.11
C TYR A 101 -6.84 5.19 -27.08
N ASN A 102 -7.71 5.05 -28.07
CA ASN A 102 -7.71 3.96 -29.07
C ASN A 102 -7.74 2.53 -28.52
N ASP A 103 -8.04 2.33 -27.22
CA ASP A 103 -8.06 1.01 -26.60
C ASP A 103 -9.21 0.86 -25.56
N PRO A 104 -10.47 0.94 -25.99
CA PRO A 104 -11.62 0.83 -25.10
C PRO A 104 -11.78 -0.57 -24.49
N GLU A 105 -11.28 -1.61 -25.14
CA GLU A 105 -11.35 -2.97 -24.60
C GLU A 105 -10.39 -3.16 -23.43
N ARG A 106 -9.19 -2.62 -23.52
CA ARG A 106 -8.24 -2.59 -22.39
C ARG A 106 -8.80 -1.77 -21.22
N TYR A 107 -9.46 -0.64 -21.50
CA TYR A 107 -10.14 0.14 -20.46
C TYR A 107 -11.12 -0.73 -19.66
N LYS A 108 -11.98 -1.49 -20.34
CA LYS A 108 -12.94 -2.38 -19.69
C LYS A 108 -12.27 -3.52 -18.94
N SER A 109 -11.37 -4.24 -19.60
CA SER A 109 -10.72 -5.43 -19.01
C SER A 109 -9.83 -5.09 -17.81
N SER A 110 -9.13 -3.96 -17.84
CA SER A 110 -8.21 -3.57 -16.76
C SER A 110 -8.92 -2.97 -15.56
N TYR A 111 -9.92 -2.11 -15.80
CA TYR A 111 -10.56 -1.34 -14.73
C TYR A 111 -11.96 -1.81 -14.33
N TYR A 112 -12.61 -2.59 -15.18
CA TYR A 112 -13.95 -3.12 -14.95
C TYR A 112 -14.02 -4.60 -15.31
N PRO A 113 -13.20 -5.46 -14.69
CA PRO A 113 -13.15 -6.87 -15.03
C PRO A 113 -14.49 -7.56 -14.78
N ILE A 114 -14.84 -8.52 -15.65
CA ILE A 114 -16.10 -9.26 -15.61
C ILE A 114 -16.22 -10.06 -14.30
N ASP A 115 -15.12 -10.57 -13.80
CA ASP A 115 -15.06 -11.33 -12.54
C ASP A 115 -15.49 -10.49 -11.32
N LEU A 116 -15.38 -9.17 -11.40
CA LEU A 116 -15.89 -8.21 -10.43
C LEU A 116 -17.24 -7.58 -10.84
N GLY A 117 -17.98 -8.23 -11.74
CA GLY A 117 -19.32 -7.79 -12.19
C GLY A 117 -19.30 -6.74 -13.30
N GLY A 118 -18.15 -6.34 -13.84
CA GLY A 118 -18.03 -5.43 -15.00
C GLY A 118 -18.43 -3.98 -14.76
N THR A 119 -18.79 -3.61 -13.54
CA THR A 119 -19.24 -2.25 -13.17
C THR A 119 -18.47 -1.63 -12.00
N THR A 120 -17.72 -2.43 -11.29
CA THR A 120 -16.90 -2.03 -10.15
C THR A 120 -15.50 -1.67 -10.64
N TYR A 121 -15.02 -0.47 -10.31
CA TYR A 121 -13.68 -0.04 -10.67
C TYR A 121 -12.63 -0.75 -9.82
N LEU A 122 -11.72 -1.48 -10.45
CA LEU A 122 -10.57 -2.12 -9.83
C LEU A 122 -9.37 -1.18 -9.85
N ALA A 123 -8.88 -0.80 -8.69
CA ALA A 123 -7.72 0.09 -8.58
C ALA A 123 -6.40 -0.59 -9.00
N GLY A 124 -6.34 -1.91 -8.93
CA GLY A 124 -5.09 -2.64 -9.15
C GLY A 124 -4.13 -2.59 -7.95
N ASP A 125 -4.65 -2.16 -6.80
CA ASP A 125 -3.93 -2.10 -5.54
C ASP A 125 -4.59 -3.03 -4.51
N GLY A 126 -3.77 -3.61 -3.63
CA GLY A 126 -4.22 -4.27 -2.42
C GLY A 126 -4.42 -3.28 -1.29
N ALA A 127 -5.41 -3.53 -0.44
CA ALA A 127 -5.64 -2.71 0.74
C ALA A 127 -6.19 -3.54 1.90
N ILE A 128 -6.06 -2.99 3.10
CA ILE A 128 -6.71 -3.49 4.31
C ILE A 128 -7.48 -2.36 4.98
N ARG A 129 -8.60 -2.70 5.61
CA ARG A 129 -9.39 -1.77 6.38
C ARG A 129 -9.29 -2.10 7.87
N ASP A 130 -8.81 -1.17 8.67
CA ASP A 130 -8.60 -1.37 10.10
C ASP A 130 -9.91 -1.68 10.84
N THR A 131 -9.88 -2.62 11.75
CA THR A 131 -11.06 -3.14 12.47
C THR A 131 -11.69 -2.15 13.46
N LYS A 132 -10.92 -1.18 13.96
CA LYS A 132 -11.35 -0.23 14.99
C LYS A 132 -11.71 1.11 14.41
N THR A 133 -10.89 1.62 13.53
CA THR A 133 -11.02 2.97 12.95
C THR A 133 -11.78 2.98 11.63
N GLY A 134 -11.78 1.85 10.91
CA GLY A 134 -12.26 1.76 9.54
C GLY A 134 -11.35 2.45 8.53
N PHE A 135 -10.12 2.81 8.92
CA PHE A 135 -9.15 3.47 8.06
C PHE A 135 -8.51 2.49 7.07
N PHE A 136 -8.20 2.99 5.90
CA PHE A 136 -7.57 2.22 4.83
C PHE A 136 -6.05 2.38 4.87
N THR A 137 -5.36 1.26 4.74
CA THR A 137 -3.92 1.18 4.46
C THR A 137 -3.75 0.49 3.11
N ILE A 138 -3.00 1.11 2.22
CA ILE A 138 -2.66 0.54 0.92
C ILE A 138 -1.48 -0.39 1.10
N MET A 139 -1.59 -1.60 0.57
CA MET A 139 -0.58 -2.66 0.68
C MET A 139 0.39 -2.70 -0.50
N GLY A 140 0.16 -1.86 -1.51
CA GLY A 140 0.88 -1.84 -2.77
C GLY A 140 0.08 -2.40 -3.93
N ARG A 141 0.73 -2.55 -5.09
CA ARG A 141 0.13 -3.12 -6.30
C ARG A 141 -0.25 -4.58 -6.08
N ILE A 142 -1.35 -5.02 -6.70
CA ILE A 142 -1.79 -6.43 -6.61
C ILE A 142 -0.71 -7.36 -7.16
N ASP A 143 0.02 -6.90 -8.17
CA ASP A 143 1.11 -7.64 -8.81
C ASP A 143 2.32 -7.82 -7.87
N ASP A 144 2.47 -6.95 -6.87
CA ASP A 144 3.55 -6.95 -5.87
C ASP A 144 3.13 -7.58 -4.52
N VAL A 145 1.85 -7.93 -4.37
CA VAL A 145 1.36 -8.64 -3.17
C VAL A 145 1.67 -10.11 -3.30
N LEU A 146 2.49 -10.62 -2.40
CA LEU A 146 2.90 -12.03 -2.35
C LEU A 146 1.78 -12.92 -1.81
N ASN A 147 1.58 -14.08 -2.44
CA ASN A 147 0.67 -15.10 -1.94
C ASN A 147 1.45 -16.28 -1.36
N VAL A 148 1.74 -16.21 -0.07
CA VAL A 148 2.53 -17.24 0.64
C VAL A 148 1.60 -18.10 1.47
N SER A 149 1.45 -19.36 1.11
CA SER A 149 0.59 -20.33 1.85
C SER A 149 -0.85 -19.83 2.05
N GLY A 150 -1.40 -19.09 1.09
CA GLY A 150 -2.74 -18.51 1.16
C GLY A 150 -2.84 -17.18 1.92
N HIS A 151 -1.73 -16.66 2.45
CA HIS A 151 -1.68 -15.34 3.05
C HIS A 151 -1.18 -14.32 2.05
N ARG A 152 -1.90 -13.19 1.95
CA ARG A 152 -1.47 -12.04 1.15
C ARG A 152 -0.55 -11.17 2.00
N LEU A 153 0.69 -11.03 1.56
CA LEU A 153 1.73 -10.24 2.21
C LEU A 153 2.14 -9.10 1.29
N GLY A 154 2.02 -7.87 1.75
CA GLY A 154 2.58 -6.71 1.06
C GLY A 154 4.11 -6.74 1.12
N THR A 155 4.79 -6.59 -0.01
CA THR A 155 6.26 -6.52 -0.04
C THR A 155 6.76 -5.39 0.85
N MET A 156 6.10 -4.25 0.83
CA MET A 156 6.41 -3.07 1.65
C MET A 156 6.36 -3.32 3.17
N GLU A 157 5.46 -4.16 3.65
CA GLU A 157 5.38 -4.49 5.07
C GLU A 157 6.64 -5.22 5.53
N ILE A 158 7.11 -6.16 4.71
CA ILE A 158 8.35 -6.91 4.98
C ILE A 158 9.58 -6.01 4.81
N GLU A 159 9.61 -5.18 3.77
CA GLU A 159 10.68 -4.19 3.56
C GLU A 159 10.77 -3.22 4.73
N SER A 160 9.65 -2.75 5.24
CA SER A 160 9.58 -1.87 6.41
C SER A 160 10.13 -2.54 7.66
N ALA A 161 9.75 -3.79 7.90
CA ALA A 161 10.27 -4.57 9.03
C ALA A 161 11.80 -4.74 8.92
N LEU A 162 12.32 -5.00 7.72
CA LEU A 162 13.77 -5.12 7.49
C LEU A 162 14.50 -3.79 7.71
N VAL A 163 13.96 -2.68 7.19
CA VAL A 163 14.58 -1.35 7.33
C VAL A 163 14.53 -0.83 8.78
N SER A 164 13.61 -1.30 9.61
CA SER A 164 13.59 -0.98 11.04
C SER A 164 14.82 -1.51 11.79
N ASN A 165 15.50 -2.52 11.23
CA ASN A 165 16.76 -3.01 11.78
C ASN A 165 17.90 -1.99 11.58
N PRO A 166 18.64 -1.59 12.64
CA PRO A 166 19.69 -0.57 12.55
C PRO A 166 20.80 -0.86 11.55
N LEU A 167 21.02 -2.11 11.18
CA LEU A 167 22.04 -2.53 10.22
C LEU A 167 21.63 -2.34 8.76
N VAL A 168 20.33 -2.21 8.50
CA VAL A 168 19.76 -2.16 7.13
C VAL A 168 19.66 -0.72 6.66
N ALA A 169 20.16 -0.44 5.45
CA ALA A 169 20.00 0.83 4.77
C ALA A 169 18.79 0.81 3.85
N GLU A 170 18.64 -0.27 3.06
CA GLU A 170 17.56 -0.47 2.10
C GLU A 170 17.19 -1.95 2.06
N ALA A 171 15.94 -2.24 1.74
CA ALA A 171 15.45 -3.57 1.47
C ALA A 171 14.51 -3.56 0.26
N ALA A 172 14.55 -4.63 -0.53
CA ALA A 172 13.61 -4.90 -1.60
C ALA A 172 13.12 -6.35 -1.48
N VAL A 173 11.83 -6.55 -1.58
CA VAL A 173 11.20 -7.87 -1.42
C VAL A 173 10.49 -8.26 -2.72
N VAL A 174 10.70 -9.50 -3.14
CA VAL A 174 10.04 -10.08 -4.33
C VAL A 174 9.52 -11.48 -4.02
N GLY A 175 8.48 -11.88 -4.74
CA GLY A 175 7.99 -13.25 -4.76
C GLY A 175 8.87 -14.14 -5.63
N LYS A 176 9.12 -15.35 -5.15
CA LYS A 176 9.70 -16.42 -5.96
C LYS A 176 8.73 -17.61 -5.99
N PRO A 177 8.38 -18.12 -7.17
CA PRO A 177 7.52 -19.30 -7.27
C PRO A 177 8.02 -20.47 -6.40
N HIS A 178 7.10 -21.12 -5.70
CA HIS A 178 7.39 -22.24 -4.79
C HIS A 178 6.31 -23.30 -4.92
N ASP A 179 6.71 -24.56 -5.20
CA ASP A 179 5.81 -25.66 -5.56
C ASP A 179 4.73 -25.98 -4.50
N ILE A 180 4.99 -25.70 -3.21
CA ILE A 180 4.07 -26.00 -2.10
C ILE A 180 3.37 -24.76 -1.59
N LYS A 181 4.05 -23.61 -1.55
CA LYS A 181 3.55 -22.38 -0.90
C LYS A 181 2.91 -21.39 -1.88
N GLY A 182 2.91 -21.70 -3.17
CA GLY A 182 2.60 -20.78 -4.25
C GLY A 182 3.77 -19.82 -4.50
N GLU A 183 4.11 -19.01 -3.52
CA GLU A 183 5.29 -18.14 -3.54
C GLU A 183 6.09 -18.26 -2.25
N SER A 184 7.36 -17.90 -2.32
CA SER A 184 8.25 -17.69 -1.18
C SER A 184 8.81 -16.28 -1.22
N VAL A 185 8.96 -15.67 -0.06
CA VAL A 185 9.56 -14.34 0.11
C VAL A 185 11.05 -14.40 -0.17
N VAL A 186 11.56 -13.52 -1.02
CA VAL A 186 12.99 -13.28 -1.22
C VAL A 186 13.26 -11.81 -0.95
N ALA A 187 14.08 -11.53 0.06
CA ALA A 187 14.48 -10.19 0.42
C ALA A 187 15.93 -9.91 0.00
N TYR A 188 16.13 -8.79 -0.65
CA TYR A 188 17.44 -8.22 -0.94
C TYR A 188 17.68 -7.07 0.03
N VAL A 189 18.83 -7.09 0.70
CA VAL A 189 19.13 -6.11 1.76
C VAL A 189 20.46 -5.42 1.49
N VAL A 190 20.46 -4.10 1.58
CA VAL A 190 21.67 -3.27 1.58
C VAL A 190 21.97 -2.87 3.02
N LEU A 191 23.19 -3.16 3.47
CA LEU A 191 23.62 -2.81 4.83
C LEU A 191 24.24 -1.40 4.86
N LYS A 192 24.11 -0.72 6.00
CA LYS A 192 24.70 0.61 6.24
C LYS A 192 26.23 0.62 6.32
N GLY A 193 26.86 -0.53 6.45
CA GLY A 193 28.31 -0.68 6.55
C GLY A 193 28.90 -1.53 5.45
N ALA A 194 30.16 -1.95 5.64
CA ALA A 194 30.82 -2.86 4.71
C ALA A 194 30.08 -4.19 4.61
N ARG A 195 30.03 -4.76 3.41
CA ARG A 195 29.40 -6.07 3.18
C ARG A 195 30.14 -7.15 3.99
N PRO A 196 29.46 -7.86 4.89
CA PRO A 196 30.09 -8.95 5.64
C PRO A 196 30.32 -10.16 4.72
N GLU A 197 31.33 -10.95 5.04
CA GLU A 197 31.66 -12.19 4.33
C GLU A 197 31.69 -13.39 5.29
N GLY A 198 31.60 -14.60 4.74
CA GLY A 198 31.73 -15.84 5.50
C GLY A 198 30.70 -16.00 6.60
N GLU A 199 31.13 -16.32 7.81
CA GLU A 199 30.26 -16.62 8.95
C GLU A 199 29.50 -15.38 9.46
N ALA A 200 30.12 -14.19 9.37
CA ALA A 200 29.45 -12.94 9.76
C ALA A 200 28.25 -12.63 8.86
N ALA A 201 28.32 -12.93 7.57
CA ALA A 201 27.18 -12.79 6.67
C ALA A 201 26.02 -13.72 7.06
N LYS A 202 26.31 -14.97 7.43
CA LYS A 202 25.29 -15.93 7.87
C LYS A 202 24.59 -15.49 9.16
N GLN A 203 25.34 -14.95 10.11
CA GLN A 203 24.79 -14.43 11.37
C GLN A 203 23.82 -13.27 11.13
N ILE A 204 24.18 -12.32 10.25
CA ILE A 204 23.30 -11.22 9.90
C ILE A 204 22.04 -11.73 9.18
N VAL A 205 22.17 -12.67 8.24
CA VAL A 205 21.02 -13.28 7.58
C VAL A 205 20.10 -13.98 8.58
N ALA A 206 20.64 -14.68 9.57
CA ALA A 206 19.84 -15.29 10.63
C ALA A 206 19.09 -14.24 11.46
N GLN A 207 19.79 -13.18 11.88
CA GLN A 207 19.20 -12.07 12.65
C GLN A 207 18.09 -11.31 11.90
N LEU A 208 18.16 -11.22 10.58
CA LEU A 208 17.15 -10.54 9.75
C LEU A 208 15.95 -11.45 9.42
N ARG A 209 16.01 -12.74 9.72
CA ARG A 209 14.92 -13.71 9.51
C ARG A 209 13.99 -13.88 10.72
N ASP A 210 14.47 -13.54 11.88
CA ASP A 210 13.75 -13.56 13.17
C ASP A 210 13.00 -12.25 13.40
#